data_5bcea728ecf94dc6540307eec43b362a
#
_entry.id   5bcea728ecf94dc6540307eec43b362a
#
_cell.length_a   1.000
_cell.length_b   1.000
_cell.length_c   1.000
_cell.angle_alpha   90.00
_cell.angle_beta   90.00
_cell.angle_gamma   90.00
#
_symmetry.space_group_name_H-M   'P 1'
#
loop_
_entity.id
_entity.type
_entity.pdbx_description
1 polymer ?
#
loop_
_entity_poly.entity_id
_entity_poly.type
_entity_poly.pdbx_seq_one_letter_code
_entity_poly.pdbx_strand_id
1 'polypeptide(L)'
;DSYQLKQTDAFVYLGGTISRDGSESDVKRRIGLARGLFQSLNNIWIAKELSRETKVQVYETLVLGVLLYNSETWTLKVEQKNRLRVLEMTFLRKIEGVTRRDRIRNVDIYARLNYHRNINDRIRERRLRYFGHICRMGRERYPTIVLNGHVHGRRNRGRPKKRWLDVVKEDCEEMGINIHEATRGAMDRERWTTMLTEHPMRAQASPRL
;
A
#
# COMPACT_ATOMS: atom_id res chain seq x y z
N ASP A 1 -43.34 -1.45 4.10
CA ASP A 1 -42.41 -1.96 5.12
C ASP A 1 -41.14 -1.12 5.11
N SER A 2 -40.98 -0.26 6.11
CA SER A 2 -39.76 0.55 6.30
C SER A 2 -38.69 -0.32 6.97
N TYR A 3 -37.77 -0.88 6.19
CA TYR A 3 -36.60 -1.55 6.75
C TYR A 3 -35.65 -0.53 7.38
N GLN A 4 -35.52 -0.60 8.71
CA GLN A 4 -34.57 0.24 9.42
C GLN A 4 -33.16 -0.35 9.25
N LEU A 5 -32.29 0.34 8.48
CA LEU A 5 -30.92 -0.08 8.27
C LEU A 5 -30.11 0.10 9.58
N LYS A 6 -29.42 -0.96 10.00
CA LYS A 6 -28.53 -0.89 11.17
C LYS A 6 -27.31 -0.03 10.85
N GLN A 7 -27.15 1.06 11.59
CA GLN A 7 -25.95 1.88 11.49
C GLN A 7 -24.78 1.17 12.17
N THR A 8 -23.62 1.08 11.49
CA THR A 8 -22.38 0.49 12.01
C THR A 8 -21.20 1.42 11.72
N ASP A 9 -20.21 1.41 12.60
CA ASP A 9 -18.99 2.21 12.42
C ASP A 9 -17.96 1.56 11.51
N ALA A 10 -18.05 0.24 11.34
CA ALA A 10 -17.19 -0.51 10.43
C ALA A 10 -17.90 -1.79 9.95
N PHE A 11 -17.63 -2.19 8.71
CA PHE A 11 -18.08 -3.47 8.15
C PHE A 11 -17.07 -4.01 7.15
N VAL A 12 -17.10 -5.32 6.94
CA VAL A 12 -16.24 -5.99 5.96
C VAL A 12 -16.99 -6.16 4.65
N TYR A 13 -16.44 -5.62 3.57
CA TYR A 13 -16.99 -5.73 2.22
C TYR A 13 -15.92 -6.26 1.26
N LEU A 14 -16.20 -7.35 0.58
CA LEU A 14 -15.28 -8.04 -0.35
C LEU A 14 -13.87 -8.23 0.25
N GLY A 15 -13.83 -8.58 1.54
CA GLY A 15 -12.57 -8.79 2.24
C GLY A 15 -11.79 -7.53 2.68
N GLY A 16 -12.24 -6.32 2.33
CA GLY A 16 -11.74 -5.04 2.85
C GLY A 16 -12.60 -4.54 4.00
N THR A 17 -12.02 -3.80 4.93
CA THR A 17 -12.75 -3.16 6.02
C THR A 17 -13.04 -1.71 5.67
N ILE A 18 -14.32 -1.36 5.58
CA ILE A 18 -14.80 0.03 5.41
C ILE A 18 -15.18 0.55 6.78
N SER A 19 -14.61 1.68 7.20
CA SER A 19 -14.84 2.25 8.53
C SER A 19 -14.76 3.77 8.54
N ARG A 20 -15.31 4.39 9.61
CA ARG A 20 -15.25 5.84 9.81
C ARG A 20 -13.84 6.36 10.08
N ASP A 21 -12.93 5.51 10.55
CA ASP A 21 -11.52 5.85 10.82
C ASP A 21 -10.65 5.89 9.54
N GLY A 22 -11.25 5.63 8.39
CA GLY A 22 -10.59 5.55 7.09
C GLY A 22 -9.88 4.21 6.93
N SER A 23 -8.57 4.21 6.66
CA SER A 23 -7.80 2.98 6.41
C SER A 23 -7.28 2.29 7.68
N GLU A 24 -7.47 2.83 8.88
CA GLU A 24 -6.84 2.34 10.12
C GLU A 24 -7.26 0.91 10.46
N SER A 25 -8.57 0.64 10.46
CA SER A 25 -9.11 -0.69 10.78
C SER A 25 -8.67 -1.74 9.77
N ASP A 26 -8.68 -1.42 8.47
CA ASP A 26 -8.24 -2.35 7.42
C ASP A 26 -6.73 -2.63 7.52
N VAL A 27 -5.90 -1.60 7.69
CA VAL A 27 -4.45 -1.74 7.89
C VAL A 27 -4.13 -2.64 9.10
N LYS A 28 -4.79 -2.41 10.24
CA LYS A 28 -4.62 -3.26 11.44
C LYS A 28 -4.97 -4.71 11.18
N ARG A 29 -6.11 -4.94 10.52
CA ARG A 29 -6.57 -6.28 10.15
C ARG A 29 -5.57 -6.97 9.22
N ARG A 30 -5.09 -6.28 8.18
CA ARG A 30 -4.12 -6.83 7.23
C ARG A 30 -2.77 -7.15 7.87
N ILE A 31 -2.30 -6.30 8.76
CA ILE A 31 -1.10 -6.57 9.56
C ILE A 31 -1.26 -7.85 10.40
N GLY A 32 -2.42 -8.03 11.05
CA GLY A 32 -2.72 -9.23 11.84
C GLY A 32 -2.70 -10.50 10.99
N LEU A 33 -3.41 -10.50 9.86
CA LEU A 33 -3.48 -11.64 8.93
C LEU A 33 -2.09 -11.99 8.36
N ALA A 34 -1.33 -10.99 7.92
CA ALA A 34 0.02 -11.19 7.39
C ALA A 34 0.99 -11.75 8.43
N ARG A 35 0.89 -11.29 9.70
CA ARG A 35 1.68 -11.85 10.81
C ARG A 35 1.35 -13.32 11.07
N GLY A 36 0.06 -13.66 11.14
CA GLY A 36 -0.38 -15.05 11.32
C GLY A 36 0.13 -15.95 10.20
N LEU A 37 -0.03 -15.52 8.94
CA LEU A 37 0.47 -16.27 7.79
C LEU A 37 2.01 -16.38 7.81
N PHE A 38 2.73 -15.31 8.11
CA PHE A 38 4.19 -15.34 8.19
C PHE A 38 4.67 -16.32 9.26
N GLN A 39 3.99 -16.36 10.41
CA GLN A 39 4.30 -17.29 11.49
C GLN A 39 4.02 -18.76 11.10
N SER A 40 2.91 -19.03 10.42
CA SER A 40 2.59 -20.39 9.94
C SER A 40 3.62 -20.93 8.94
N LEU A 41 4.32 -20.07 8.22
CA LEU A 41 5.39 -20.41 7.28
C LEU A 41 6.79 -20.45 7.95
N ASN A 42 6.88 -20.52 9.29
CA ASN A 42 8.15 -20.44 9.99
C ASN A 42 9.18 -21.48 9.52
N ASN A 43 8.74 -22.71 9.20
CA ASN A 43 9.64 -23.77 8.71
C ASN A 43 10.34 -23.37 7.40
N ILE A 44 9.69 -22.59 6.54
CA ILE A 44 10.29 -22.06 5.32
C ILE A 44 11.40 -21.04 5.65
N TRP A 45 11.13 -20.16 6.62
CA TRP A 45 12.08 -19.10 6.96
C TRP A 45 13.36 -19.63 7.57
N ILE A 46 13.28 -20.71 8.34
CA ILE A 46 14.45 -21.33 9.02
C ILE A 46 15.14 -22.42 8.19
N ALA A 47 14.53 -22.92 7.10
CA ALA A 47 15.09 -23.95 6.25
C ALA A 47 16.42 -23.47 5.65
N LYS A 48 17.49 -24.25 5.85
CA LYS A 48 18.82 -23.93 5.32
C LYS A 48 18.97 -24.33 3.85
N GLU A 49 18.15 -25.27 3.41
CA GLU A 49 18.13 -25.80 2.04
C GLU A 49 17.51 -24.84 1.03
N LEU A 50 16.71 -23.88 1.52
CA LEU A 50 16.06 -22.88 0.66
C LEU A 50 16.94 -21.63 0.51
N SER A 51 17.13 -21.21 -0.74
CA SER A 51 17.85 -19.98 -1.03
C SER A 51 17.10 -18.73 -0.50
N ARG A 52 17.84 -17.63 -0.33
CA ARG A 52 17.24 -16.34 0.07
C ARG A 52 16.23 -15.85 -0.96
N GLU A 53 16.54 -15.99 -2.24
CA GLU A 53 15.69 -15.61 -3.35
C GLU A 53 14.35 -16.36 -3.30
N THR A 54 14.40 -17.68 -3.07
CA THR A 54 13.19 -18.50 -2.92
C THR A 54 12.34 -18.03 -1.73
N LYS A 55 12.96 -17.76 -0.58
CA LYS A 55 12.24 -17.24 0.59
C LYS A 55 11.61 -15.86 0.33
N VAL A 56 12.32 -14.97 -0.35
CA VAL A 56 11.79 -13.66 -0.76
C VAL A 56 10.61 -13.83 -1.70
N GLN A 57 10.69 -14.73 -2.68
CA GLN A 57 9.62 -15.00 -3.61
C GLN A 57 8.36 -15.54 -2.90
N VAL A 58 8.51 -16.46 -1.95
CA VAL A 58 7.41 -16.95 -1.10
C VAL A 58 6.80 -15.81 -0.29
N TYR A 59 7.64 -14.96 0.31
CA TYR A 59 7.18 -13.77 1.04
C TYR A 59 6.38 -12.82 0.16
N GLU A 60 6.89 -12.50 -1.03
CA GLU A 60 6.22 -11.59 -1.97
C GLU A 60 4.88 -12.15 -2.46
N THR A 61 4.85 -13.43 -2.77
CA THR A 61 3.64 -14.06 -3.32
C THR A 61 2.56 -14.26 -2.25
N LEU A 62 2.91 -14.80 -1.11
CA LEU A 62 1.93 -15.21 -0.10
C LEU A 62 1.67 -14.09 0.92
N VAL A 63 2.72 -13.62 1.58
CA VAL A 63 2.56 -12.71 2.72
C VAL A 63 2.20 -11.29 2.27
N LEU A 64 2.91 -10.76 1.26
CA LEU A 64 2.58 -9.45 0.70
C LEU A 64 1.24 -9.46 -0.04
N GLY A 65 0.85 -10.57 -0.66
CA GLY A 65 -0.47 -10.72 -1.27
C GLY A 65 -1.59 -10.46 -0.26
N VAL A 66 -1.49 -11.03 0.94
CA VAL A 66 -2.43 -10.82 2.04
C VAL A 66 -2.31 -9.41 2.63
N LEU A 67 -1.09 -8.94 2.88
CA LEU A 67 -0.83 -7.64 3.51
C LEU A 67 -1.31 -6.47 2.66
N LEU A 68 -1.07 -6.53 1.36
CA LEU A 68 -1.37 -5.45 0.43
C LEU A 68 -2.74 -5.57 -0.27
N TYR A 69 -3.56 -6.53 0.15
CA TYR A 69 -4.92 -6.62 -0.39
C TYR A 69 -5.71 -5.35 -0.08
N ASN A 70 -6.37 -4.76 -1.09
CA ASN A 70 -7.12 -3.50 -1.01
C ASN A 70 -6.27 -2.25 -0.69
N SER A 71 -4.94 -2.36 -0.72
CA SER A 71 -4.04 -1.25 -0.35
C SER A 71 -4.08 -0.07 -1.33
N GLU A 72 -4.57 -0.27 -2.55
CA GLU A 72 -4.80 0.76 -3.56
C GLU A 72 -5.81 1.82 -3.12
N THR A 73 -6.70 1.48 -2.18
CA THR A 73 -7.71 2.40 -1.65
C THR A 73 -7.25 3.16 -0.40
N TRP A 74 -6.12 2.80 0.19
CA TRP A 74 -5.67 3.35 1.47
C TRP A 74 -5.21 4.80 1.40
N THR A 75 -5.66 5.59 2.39
CA THR A 75 -5.17 6.94 2.68
C THR A 75 -4.34 6.90 3.96
N LEU A 76 -3.06 6.48 3.83
CA LEU A 76 -2.21 6.20 4.98
C LEU A 76 -1.70 7.46 5.66
N LYS A 77 -1.80 7.49 6.99
CA LYS A 77 -1.08 8.43 7.86
C LYS A 77 0.40 8.03 7.98
N VAL A 78 1.25 8.96 8.41
CA VAL A 78 2.69 8.70 8.63
C VAL A 78 2.93 7.52 9.59
N GLU A 79 2.16 7.46 10.69
CA GLU A 79 2.24 6.34 11.63
C GLU A 79 1.95 4.98 10.99
N GLN A 80 0.94 4.90 10.13
CA GLN A 80 0.57 3.67 9.44
C GLN A 80 1.66 3.24 8.45
N LYS A 81 2.21 4.19 7.69
CA LYS A 81 3.37 3.96 6.81
C LYS A 81 4.56 3.40 7.61
N ASN A 82 4.84 3.96 8.79
CA ASN A 82 5.91 3.49 9.66
C ASN A 82 5.64 2.10 10.25
N ARG A 83 4.41 1.80 10.69
CA ARG A 83 4.03 0.47 11.18
C ARG A 83 4.22 -0.61 10.11
N LEU A 84 3.82 -0.33 8.88
CA LEU A 84 4.00 -1.24 7.75
C LEU A 84 5.49 -1.46 7.44
N ARG A 85 6.30 -0.40 7.44
CA ARG A 85 7.75 -0.50 7.24
C ARG A 85 8.44 -1.29 8.34
N VAL A 86 8.06 -1.09 9.62
CA VAL A 86 8.60 -1.85 10.75
C VAL A 86 8.24 -3.33 10.62
N LEU A 87 7.01 -3.64 10.21
CA LEU A 87 6.56 -5.01 9.97
C LEU A 87 7.37 -5.68 8.86
N GLU A 88 7.50 -5.01 7.71
CA GLU A 88 8.32 -5.50 6.59
C GLU A 88 9.74 -5.81 7.03
N MET A 89 10.39 -4.87 7.73
CA MET A 89 11.76 -5.08 8.22
C MET A 89 11.87 -6.21 9.24
N THR A 90 10.81 -6.49 10.00
CA THR A 90 10.76 -7.65 10.89
C THR A 90 10.75 -8.96 10.09
N PHE A 91 9.97 -9.02 9.03
CA PHE A 91 9.88 -10.18 8.14
C PHE A 91 11.19 -10.39 7.38
N LEU A 92 11.74 -9.35 6.76
CA LEU A 92 12.98 -9.45 5.99
C LEU A 92 14.17 -9.85 6.84
N ARG A 93 14.28 -9.37 8.10
CA ARG A 93 15.33 -9.83 9.03
C ARG A 93 15.18 -11.30 9.35
N LYS A 94 13.97 -11.81 9.55
CA LYS A 94 13.73 -13.23 9.80
C LYS A 94 14.11 -14.09 8.59
N ILE A 95 13.82 -13.63 7.37
CA ILE A 95 14.20 -14.29 6.11
C ILE A 95 15.73 -14.32 5.95
N GLU A 96 16.42 -13.23 6.31
CA GLU A 96 17.90 -13.14 6.29
C GLU A 96 18.55 -13.94 7.42
N GLY A 97 17.78 -14.35 8.44
CA GLY A 97 18.31 -15.06 9.59
C GLY A 97 19.02 -14.16 10.61
N VAL A 98 18.72 -12.86 10.64
CA VAL A 98 19.31 -11.88 11.54
C VAL A 98 18.26 -11.24 12.46
N THR A 99 18.72 -10.66 13.56
CA THR A 99 17.91 -9.99 14.57
C THR A 99 18.19 -8.48 14.61
N ARG A 100 17.42 -7.73 15.39
CA ARG A 100 17.70 -6.30 15.64
C ARG A 100 18.98 -6.10 16.47
N ARG A 101 19.39 -7.11 17.25
CA ARG A 101 20.61 -7.05 18.08
C ARG A 101 21.88 -7.02 17.23
N ASP A 102 21.83 -7.59 16.02
CA ASP A 102 22.95 -7.60 15.07
C ASP A 102 23.23 -6.23 14.45
N ARG A 103 22.39 -5.23 14.72
CA ARG A 103 22.53 -3.82 14.32
C ARG A 103 22.78 -3.59 12.82
N ILE A 104 22.36 -4.51 11.96
CA ILE A 104 22.50 -4.40 10.52
C ILE A 104 21.50 -3.34 10.00
N ARG A 105 21.99 -2.40 9.20
CA ARG A 105 21.15 -1.32 8.62
C ARG A 105 20.11 -1.91 7.67
N ASN A 106 18.96 -1.22 7.55
CA ASN A 106 17.89 -1.66 6.66
C ASN A 106 18.33 -1.73 5.19
N VAL A 107 19.16 -0.77 4.76
CA VAL A 107 19.70 -0.75 3.38
C VAL A 107 20.55 -2.00 3.10
N ASP A 108 21.31 -2.48 4.06
CA ASP A 108 22.13 -3.67 3.92
C ASP A 108 21.27 -4.93 3.88
N ILE A 109 20.15 -4.99 4.62
CA ILE A 109 19.17 -6.09 4.53
C ILE A 109 18.53 -6.13 3.14
N TYR A 110 18.09 -4.97 2.62
CA TYR A 110 17.55 -4.89 1.27
C TYR A 110 18.55 -5.37 0.22
N ALA A 111 19.82 -4.94 0.32
CA ALA A 111 20.88 -5.35 -0.60
C ALA A 111 21.16 -6.86 -0.54
N ARG A 112 21.27 -7.44 0.66
CA ARG A 112 21.55 -8.89 0.86
C ARG A 112 20.44 -9.78 0.30
N LEU A 113 19.19 -9.31 0.39
CA LEU A 113 18.01 -10.03 -0.10
C LEU A 113 17.67 -9.69 -1.56
N ASN A 114 18.46 -8.83 -2.22
CA ASN A 114 18.14 -8.30 -3.55
C ASN A 114 16.70 -7.74 -3.63
N TYR A 115 16.27 -7.05 -2.56
CA TYR A 115 14.89 -6.57 -2.38
C TYR A 115 14.81 -5.08 -2.70
N HIS A 116 14.33 -4.75 -3.89
CA HIS A 116 14.46 -3.40 -4.46
C HIS A 116 13.33 -2.43 -4.10
N ARG A 117 12.17 -2.92 -3.70
CA ARG A 117 10.98 -2.09 -3.47
C ARG A 117 10.42 -2.31 -2.08
N ASN A 118 10.46 -1.29 -1.25
CA ASN A 118 9.84 -1.34 0.08
C ASN A 118 8.31 -1.32 0.00
N ILE A 119 7.65 -1.63 1.11
CA ILE A 119 6.20 -1.77 1.19
C ILE A 119 5.45 -0.48 0.82
N ASN A 120 5.95 0.70 1.18
CA ASN A 120 5.30 1.96 0.86
C ASN A 120 5.34 2.25 -0.64
N ASP A 121 6.44 1.91 -1.31
CA ASP A 121 6.56 2.02 -2.77
C ASP A 121 5.60 1.09 -3.49
N ARG A 122 5.43 -0.13 -2.98
CA ARG A 122 4.45 -1.10 -3.52
C ARG A 122 3.01 -0.61 -3.37
N ILE A 123 2.67 0.02 -2.23
CA ILE A 123 1.34 0.61 -2.01
C ILE A 123 1.11 1.78 -2.96
N ARG A 124 2.12 2.64 -3.15
CA ARG A 124 2.06 3.75 -4.11
C ARG A 124 1.83 3.26 -5.52
N GLU A 125 2.62 2.29 -5.97
CA GLU A 125 2.47 1.70 -7.30
C GLU A 125 1.06 1.12 -7.51
N ARG A 126 0.51 0.37 -6.55
CA ARG A 126 -0.85 -0.16 -6.60
C ARG A 126 -1.88 0.96 -6.73
N ARG A 127 -1.75 2.03 -5.94
CA ARG A 127 -2.64 3.19 -5.97
C ARG A 127 -2.59 3.91 -7.31
N LEU A 128 -1.40 4.14 -7.86
CA LEU A 128 -1.23 4.78 -9.17
C LEU A 128 -1.73 3.89 -10.32
N ARG A 129 -1.55 2.57 -10.24
CA ARG A 129 -2.17 1.62 -11.19
C ARG A 129 -3.69 1.70 -11.15
N TYR A 130 -4.27 1.75 -9.95
CA TYR A 130 -5.71 1.89 -9.76
C TYR A 130 -6.23 3.25 -10.25
N PHE A 131 -5.49 4.33 -9.98
CA PHE A 131 -5.80 5.65 -10.54
C PHE A 131 -5.86 5.62 -12.07
N GLY A 132 -4.86 5.04 -12.71
CA GLY A 132 -4.86 4.87 -14.17
C GLY A 132 -6.04 4.03 -14.67
N HIS A 133 -6.45 3.01 -13.91
CA HIS A 133 -7.64 2.23 -14.24
C HIS A 133 -8.91 3.09 -14.18
N ILE A 134 -9.10 3.91 -13.14
CA ILE A 134 -10.26 4.82 -13.02
C ILE A 134 -10.27 5.86 -14.15
N CYS A 135 -9.12 6.44 -14.51
CA CYS A 135 -9.03 7.42 -15.61
C CYS A 135 -9.53 6.86 -16.95
N ARG A 136 -9.34 5.57 -17.20
CA ARG A 136 -9.81 4.88 -18.42
C ARG A 136 -11.24 4.38 -18.36
N MET A 137 -11.92 4.48 -17.21
CA MET A 137 -13.31 4.09 -17.06
C MET A 137 -14.25 5.12 -17.75
N GLY A 138 -15.41 4.66 -18.22
CA GLY A 138 -16.48 5.52 -18.71
C GLY A 138 -16.95 6.51 -17.64
N ARG A 139 -17.41 7.68 -18.06
CA ARG A 139 -17.84 8.77 -17.16
C ARG A 139 -19.04 8.41 -16.28
N GLU A 140 -19.84 7.45 -16.70
CA GLU A 140 -21.03 6.93 -16.00
C GLU A 140 -20.69 5.91 -14.89
N ARG A 141 -19.45 5.47 -14.80
CA ARG A 141 -19.02 4.50 -13.78
C ARG A 141 -18.86 5.17 -12.43
N TYR A 142 -19.36 4.52 -11.37
CA TYR A 142 -19.29 5.05 -10.01
C TYR A 142 -17.89 5.51 -9.56
N PRO A 143 -16.79 4.76 -9.80
CA PRO A 143 -15.45 5.25 -9.42
C PRO A 143 -15.08 6.57 -10.08
N THR A 144 -15.43 6.77 -11.36
CA THR A 144 -15.19 8.02 -12.10
C THR A 144 -16.06 9.16 -11.58
N ILE A 145 -17.35 8.88 -11.28
CA ILE A 145 -18.27 9.85 -10.69
C ILE A 145 -17.76 10.32 -9.33
N VAL A 146 -17.33 9.38 -8.47
CA VAL A 146 -16.79 9.70 -7.12
C VAL A 146 -15.46 10.46 -7.20
N LEU A 147 -14.59 10.11 -8.15
CA LEU A 147 -13.31 10.79 -8.34
C LEU A 147 -13.47 12.25 -8.71
N ASN A 148 -14.43 12.56 -9.61
CA ASN A 148 -14.67 13.88 -10.17
C ASN A 148 -15.80 14.62 -9.47
N GLY A 149 -16.58 13.95 -8.63
CA GLY A 149 -17.78 14.48 -8.00
C GLY A 149 -17.50 15.45 -6.85
N HIS A 150 -18.46 16.33 -6.65
CA HIS A 150 -18.51 17.19 -5.46
C HIS A 150 -19.58 16.68 -4.49
N VAL A 151 -19.20 16.50 -3.24
CA VAL A 151 -20.18 16.20 -2.19
C VAL A 151 -20.84 17.51 -1.75
N HIS A 152 -22.14 17.61 -1.94
CA HIS A 152 -22.93 18.75 -1.44
C HIS A 152 -22.98 18.73 0.08
N GLY A 153 -22.82 19.88 0.72
CA GLY A 153 -22.91 20.05 2.16
C GLY A 153 -21.87 21.00 2.75
N ARG A 154 -22.07 21.40 4.00
CA ARG A 154 -21.10 22.21 4.75
C ARG A 154 -19.97 21.32 5.26
N ARG A 155 -18.73 21.74 5.05
CA ARG A 155 -17.58 21.11 5.68
C ARG A 155 -17.57 21.37 7.19
N ASN A 156 -17.27 20.37 7.99
CA ASN A 156 -17.07 20.53 9.42
C ASN A 156 -15.91 21.50 9.71
N ARG A 157 -16.00 22.22 10.84
CA ARG A 157 -14.91 23.09 11.30
C ARG A 157 -13.67 22.24 11.62
N GLY A 158 -12.49 22.71 11.21
CA GLY A 158 -11.21 22.05 11.45
C GLY A 158 -10.50 21.62 10.16
N ARG A 159 -9.32 20.99 10.28
CA ARG A 159 -8.55 20.51 9.15
C ARG A 159 -9.29 19.35 8.46
N PRO A 160 -9.60 19.45 7.16
CA PRO A 160 -10.28 18.38 6.44
C PRO A 160 -9.44 17.09 6.42
N LYS A 161 -10.12 15.94 6.48
CA LYS A 161 -9.46 14.65 6.26
C LYS A 161 -8.89 14.62 4.85
N LYS A 162 -7.69 14.07 4.70
CA LYS A 162 -7.01 13.88 3.43
C LYS A 162 -7.84 12.93 2.55
N ARG A 163 -8.16 13.35 1.33
CA ARG A 163 -8.90 12.53 0.37
C ARG A 163 -7.93 11.59 -0.35
N TRP A 164 -8.45 10.52 -0.93
CA TRP A 164 -7.67 9.59 -1.73
C TRP A 164 -6.95 10.29 -2.91
N LEU A 165 -7.64 11.19 -3.61
CA LEU A 165 -7.04 11.96 -4.71
C LEU A 165 -5.89 12.87 -4.24
N ASP A 166 -5.95 13.40 -3.02
CA ASP A 166 -4.85 14.21 -2.48
C ASP A 166 -3.59 13.36 -2.27
N VAL A 167 -3.76 12.08 -1.89
CA VAL A 167 -2.65 11.12 -1.80
C VAL A 167 -2.11 10.76 -3.18
N VAL A 168 -2.98 10.56 -4.18
CA VAL A 168 -2.56 10.33 -5.58
C VAL A 168 -1.75 11.51 -6.12
N LYS A 169 -2.15 12.75 -5.82
CA LYS A 169 -1.39 13.94 -6.22
C LYS A 169 0.03 13.94 -5.63
N GLU A 170 0.16 13.66 -4.33
CA GLU A 170 1.47 13.54 -3.69
C GLU A 170 2.32 12.42 -4.31
N ASP A 171 1.70 11.28 -4.58
CA ASP A 171 2.39 10.16 -5.24
C ASP A 171 2.90 10.55 -6.65
N CYS A 172 2.12 11.35 -7.41
CA CYS A 172 2.54 11.88 -8.71
C CYS A 172 3.67 12.91 -8.57
N GLU A 173 3.57 13.83 -7.60
CA GLU A 173 4.62 14.82 -7.30
C GLU A 173 5.95 14.16 -6.93
N GLU A 174 5.90 13.07 -6.15
CA GLU A 174 7.09 12.27 -5.83
C GLU A 174 7.72 11.61 -7.07
N MET A 175 6.93 11.40 -8.14
CA MET A 175 7.40 10.96 -9.46
C MET A 175 7.85 12.12 -10.36
N GLY A 176 7.73 13.37 -9.92
CA GLY A 176 8.08 14.55 -10.69
C GLY A 176 7.07 14.92 -11.78
N ILE A 177 5.83 14.44 -11.69
CA ILE A 177 4.72 14.74 -12.61
C ILE A 177 3.55 15.37 -11.86
N ASN A 178 2.82 16.27 -12.52
CA ASN A 178 1.59 16.81 -11.94
C ASN A 178 0.39 15.91 -12.27
N ILE A 179 -0.73 16.14 -11.56
CA ILE A 179 -1.93 15.30 -11.70
C ILE A 179 -2.54 15.36 -13.12
N HIS A 180 -2.40 16.48 -13.84
CA HIS A 180 -2.93 16.61 -15.20
C HIS A 180 -2.11 15.80 -16.19
N GLU A 181 -0.78 15.79 -16.03
CA GLU A 181 0.13 14.95 -16.81
C GLU A 181 -0.12 13.47 -16.51
N ALA A 182 -0.29 13.12 -15.22
CA ALA A 182 -0.65 11.79 -14.78
C ALA A 182 -1.98 11.32 -15.40
N THR A 183 -3.01 12.18 -15.40
CA THR A 183 -4.31 11.84 -16.01
C THR A 183 -4.19 11.61 -17.51
N ARG A 184 -3.44 12.44 -18.22
CA ARG A 184 -3.20 12.25 -19.68
C ARG A 184 -2.38 10.98 -19.95
N GLY A 185 -1.31 10.76 -19.21
CA GLY A 185 -0.48 9.56 -19.35
C GLY A 185 -1.22 8.28 -19.01
N ALA A 186 -2.13 8.34 -18.04
CA ALA A 186 -2.95 7.23 -17.59
C ALA A 186 -3.98 6.74 -18.65
N MET A 187 -4.33 7.55 -19.65
CA MET A 187 -5.22 7.16 -20.76
C MET A 187 -4.59 6.06 -21.63
N ASP A 188 -3.28 6.08 -21.78
CA ASP A 188 -2.51 5.01 -22.42
C ASP A 188 -2.01 4.03 -21.35
N ARG A 189 -2.53 2.80 -21.40
CA ARG A 189 -2.22 1.75 -20.41
C ARG A 189 -0.75 1.32 -20.44
N GLU A 190 -0.18 1.18 -21.62
CA GLU A 190 1.20 0.70 -21.77
C GLU A 190 2.17 1.77 -21.30
N ARG A 191 2.02 2.99 -21.81
CA ARG A 191 2.80 4.15 -21.39
C ARG A 191 2.73 4.36 -19.87
N TRP A 192 1.53 4.28 -19.27
CA TRP A 192 1.35 4.43 -17.83
C TRP A 192 2.08 3.34 -17.04
N THR A 193 1.99 2.09 -17.50
CA THR A 193 2.70 0.97 -16.86
C THR A 193 4.21 1.15 -16.94
N THR A 194 4.74 1.55 -18.09
CA THR A 194 6.17 1.84 -18.27
C THR A 194 6.64 2.96 -17.36
N MET A 195 5.90 4.07 -17.29
CA MET A 195 6.20 5.18 -16.36
C MET A 195 6.28 4.73 -14.91
N LEU A 196 5.38 3.86 -14.45
CA LEU A 196 5.38 3.34 -13.08
C LEU A 196 6.52 2.36 -12.80
N THR A 197 7.05 1.68 -13.82
CA THR A 197 8.16 0.72 -13.68
C THR A 197 9.53 1.39 -13.83
N GLU A 198 9.67 2.35 -14.72
CA GLU A 198 10.94 3.03 -15.05
C GLU A 198 11.32 4.13 -14.03
N HIS A 199 10.35 4.66 -13.28
CA HIS A 199 10.67 5.54 -12.16
C HIS A 199 10.93 4.68 -10.92
N PRO A 200 12.18 4.21 -10.70
CA PRO A 200 12.54 3.58 -9.46
C PRO A 200 12.37 4.67 -8.39
N MET A 201 11.33 4.50 -7.60
CA MET A 201 11.03 5.41 -6.52
C MET A 201 12.28 5.55 -5.67
N ARG A 202 12.79 6.78 -5.56
CA ARG A 202 14.02 7.09 -4.81
C ARG A 202 13.89 6.41 -3.45
N ALA A 203 14.79 5.48 -3.18
CA ALA A 203 14.98 4.96 -1.83
C ALA A 203 15.20 6.18 -0.94
N GLN A 204 14.17 6.58 -0.20
CA GLN A 204 14.32 7.66 0.76
C GLN A 204 15.39 7.22 1.75
N ALA A 205 16.55 7.84 1.66
CA ALA A 205 17.53 7.79 2.72
C ALA A 205 16.79 8.15 4.01
N SER A 206 16.68 7.18 4.92
CA SER A 206 16.01 7.40 6.20
C SER A 206 16.67 8.60 6.87
N PRO A 207 15.91 9.58 7.39
CA PRO A 207 16.48 10.53 8.30
C PRO A 207 17.16 9.76 9.42
N ARG A 208 18.39 10.10 9.73
CA ARG A 208 19.15 9.58 10.87
C ARG A 208 18.32 9.87 12.12
N LEU A 209 17.88 8.81 12.82
CA LEU A 209 17.50 8.88 14.21
C LEU A 209 18.75 8.66 15.06
#